data_bc5ce9171fa85710e648b72bcd69373a
#
_entry.id   bc5ce9171fa85710e648b72bcd69373a
#
_cell.length_a   1.000
_cell.length_b   1.000
_cell.length_c   1.000
_cell.angle_alpha   90.00
_cell.angle_beta   90.00
_cell.angle_gamma   90.00
#
_symmetry.space_group_name_H-M   'P 1'
#
loop_
_entity.id
_entity.type
_entity.pdbx_description
1 polymer ?
#
loop_
_entity_poly.entity_id
_entity_poly.type
_entity_poly.pdbx_seq_one_letter_code
_entity_poly.pdbx_strand_id
1 'polypeptide(L)'
;MTNHNSILEVNLKNLQYNYKKLSGLANRSICAATIKSDAYGLGVLDVFDALYKVSCRHFFVATTQEALEIRKKRSTANIYVLNGLESNNISIFNKHEIIPILNDIKECNFVLKNIAKIGRAHV
;
A
#
# COMPACT_ATOMS: atom_id res chain seq x y z
N MET A 1 3.59 -12.66 32.78
CA MET A 1 2.24 -12.75 32.22
C MET A 1 1.60 -11.37 32.30
N THR A 2 1.19 -10.83 31.17
CA THR A 2 0.40 -9.60 31.15
C THR A 2 -1.09 -9.96 31.14
N ASN A 3 -1.81 -9.48 32.15
CA ASN A 3 -3.27 -9.59 32.18
C ASN A 3 -3.84 -8.46 31.33
N HIS A 4 -4.43 -8.81 30.19
CA HIS A 4 -5.12 -7.86 29.34
C HIS A 4 -6.62 -7.90 29.63
N ASN A 5 -7.21 -6.76 29.91
CA ASN A 5 -8.65 -6.62 30.13
C ASN A 5 -9.45 -6.58 28.81
N SER A 6 -8.76 -6.53 27.67
CA SER A 6 -9.39 -6.50 26.36
C SER A 6 -8.59 -7.33 25.36
N ILE A 7 -9.30 -7.93 24.42
CA ILE A 7 -8.74 -8.73 23.33
C ILE A 7 -9.25 -8.17 22.02
N LEU A 8 -8.33 -7.94 21.07
CA LEU A 8 -8.69 -7.64 19.69
C LEU A 8 -8.63 -8.94 18.89
N GLU A 9 -9.75 -9.35 18.33
CA GLU A 9 -9.83 -10.51 17.45
C GLU A 9 -10.01 -10.03 16.01
N VAL A 10 -9.11 -10.45 15.11
CA VAL A 10 -9.15 -10.10 13.69
C VAL A 10 -9.46 -11.35 12.88
N ASN A 11 -10.57 -11.32 12.16
CA ASN A 11 -10.97 -12.43 11.31
C ASN A 11 -10.55 -12.18 9.85
N LEU A 12 -9.41 -12.75 9.47
CA LEU A 12 -8.84 -12.55 8.14
C LEU A 12 -9.68 -13.21 7.03
N LYS A 13 -10.42 -14.27 7.33
CA LYS A 13 -11.33 -14.90 6.35
C LYS A 13 -12.50 -13.98 6.01
N ASN A 14 -13.03 -13.27 6.99
CA ASN A 14 -14.08 -12.27 6.74
C ASN A 14 -13.55 -11.11 5.91
N LEU A 15 -12.32 -10.67 6.16
CA LEU A 15 -11.66 -9.65 5.38
C LEU A 15 -11.50 -10.08 3.91
N GLN A 16 -11.05 -11.31 3.69
CA GLN A 16 -10.92 -11.88 2.34
C GLN A 16 -12.27 -11.98 1.63
N TYR A 17 -13.30 -12.40 2.35
CA TYR A 17 -14.68 -12.47 1.82
C TYR A 17 -15.16 -11.09 1.37
N ASN A 18 -14.97 -10.07 2.21
CA ASN A 18 -15.37 -8.70 1.90
C ASN A 18 -14.64 -8.18 0.67
N TYR A 19 -13.33 -8.40 0.58
CA TYR A 19 -12.54 -8.00 -0.58
C TYR A 19 -13.05 -8.67 -1.86
N LYS A 20 -13.26 -9.97 -1.86
CA LYS A 20 -13.76 -10.71 -3.02
C LYS A 20 -15.11 -10.16 -3.47
N LYS A 21 -16.01 -9.88 -2.52
CA LYS A 21 -17.33 -9.32 -2.82
C LYS A 21 -17.25 -7.95 -3.46
N LEU A 22 -16.45 -7.05 -2.88
CA LEU A 22 -16.24 -5.70 -3.43
C LEU A 22 -15.54 -5.74 -4.80
N SER A 23 -14.54 -6.59 -4.95
CA SER A 23 -13.84 -6.77 -6.22
C SER A 23 -14.76 -7.28 -7.31
N GLY A 24 -15.66 -8.21 -6.98
CA GLY A 24 -16.69 -8.69 -7.90
C GLY A 24 -17.68 -7.61 -8.32
N LEU A 25 -18.08 -6.76 -7.39
CA LEU A 25 -18.96 -5.61 -7.68
C LEU A 25 -18.28 -4.55 -8.53
N ALA A 26 -16.97 -4.38 -8.38
CA ALA A 26 -16.20 -3.44 -9.17
C ALA A 26 -16.08 -3.82 -10.65
N ASN A 27 -16.33 -5.08 -10.97
CA ASN A 27 -16.45 -5.65 -12.31
C ASN A 27 -15.26 -5.32 -13.24
N ARG A 28 -15.33 -4.21 -14.00
CA ARG A 28 -14.28 -3.80 -14.95
C ARG A 28 -13.18 -2.94 -14.33
N SER A 29 -13.29 -2.63 -13.05
CA SER A 29 -12.33 -1.80 -12.33
C SER A 29 -11.42 -2.65 -11.46
N ILE A 30 -10.22 -2.15 -11.21
CA ILE A 30 -9.30 -2.77 -10.27
C ILE A 30 -9.72 -2.38 -8.85
N CYS A 31 -9.91 -3.37 -7.98
CA CYS A 31 -10.17 -3.14 -6.56
C CYS A 31 -8.83 -3.12 -5.82
N ALA A 32 -8.44 -1.97 -5.31
CA ALA A 32 -7.26 -1.80 -4.49
C ALA A 32 -7.60 -1.80 -3.00
N ALA A 33 -6.62 -2.07 -2.15
CA ALA A 33 -6.79 -2.04 -0.71
C ALA A 33 -5.98 -0.91 -0.08
N THR A 34 -6.60 -0.11 0.77
CA THR A 34 -5.91 0.88 1.59
C THR A 34 -5.59 0.26 2.94
N ILE A 35 -4.30 0.11 3.22
CA ILE A 35 -3.80 -0.57 4.43
C ILE A 35 -2.84 0.31 5.24
N LYS A 36 -3.00 1.62 5.15
CA LYS A 36 -2.25 2.60 5.95
C LYS A 36 -2.53 2.45 7.44
N SER A 37 -1.69 3.06 8.27
CA SER A 37 -1.85 3.06 9.73
C SER A 37 -2.00 1.65 10.31
N ASP A 38 -1.05 0.77 9.96
CA ASP A 38 -1.04 -0.63 10.37
C ASP A 38 -2.34 -1.38 9.98
N ALA A 39 -2.81 -1.12 8.76
CA ALA A 39 -4.11 -1.59 8.26
C ALA A 39 -5.26 -1.15 9.19
N TYR A 40 -5.27 0.14 9.55
CA TYR A 40 -6.22 0.72 10.49
C TYR A 40 -6.22 0.00 11.86
N GLY A 41 -5.04 -0.44 12.31
CA GLY A 41 -4.86 -1.12 13.58
C GLY A 41 -5.08 -2.62 13.56
N LEU A 42 -5.36 -3.21 12.41
CA LEU A 42 -5.62 -4.66 12.30
C LEU A 42 -4.35 -5.51 12.16
N GLY A 43 -3.20 -4.87 11.94
CA GLY A 43 -1.94 -5.57 11.67
C GLY A 43 -1.65 -5.69 10.18
N VAL A 44 -0.80 -4.78 9.65
CA VAL A 44 -0.61 -4.59 8.20
C VAL A 44 -0.05 -5.82 7.50
N LEU A 45 0.87 -6.56 8.11
CA LEU A 45 1.50 -7.70 7.44
C LEU A 45 0.52 -8.87 7.27
N ASP A 46 -0.27 -9.16 8.28
CA ASP A 46 -1.28 -10.22 8.21
C ASP A 46 -2.42 -9.86 7.25
N VAL A 47 -2.85 -8.59 7.28
CA VAL A 47 -3.87 -8.09 6.35
C VAL A 47 -3.35 -8.11 4.92
N PHE A 48 -2.12 -7.68 4.68
CA PHE A 48 -1.49 -7.75 3.36
C PHE A 48 -1.47 -9.18 2.84
N ASP A 49 -0.95 -10.12 3.63
CA ASP A 49 -0.85 -11.53 3.24
C ASP A 49 -2.23 -12.12 2.91
N ALA A 50 -3.23 -11.83 3.75
CA ALA A 50 -4.59 -12.32 3.55
C ALA A 50 -5.20 -11.81 2.23
N LEU A 51 -5.04 -10.53 1.95
CA LEU A 51 -5.56 -9.91 0.73
C LEU A 51 -4.78 -10.33 -0.52
N TYR A 52 -3.47 -10.46 -0.39
CA TYR A 52 -2.62 -10.93 -1.49
C TYR A 52 -3.01 -12.36 -1.93
N LYS A 53 -3.32 -13.24 -0.99
CA LYS A 53 -3.78 -14.61 -1.26
C LYS A 53 -5.08 -14.67 -2.07
N VAL A 54 -5.93 -13.66 -1.95
CA VAL A 54 -7.18 -13.56 -2.73
C VAL A 54 -7.06 -12.60 -3.91
N SER A 55 -5.86 -12.47 -4.44
CA SER A 55 -5.54 -11.78 -5.69
C SER A 55 -5.59 -10.25 -5.64
N CYS A 56 -5.60 -9.63 -4.45
CA CYS A 56 -5.34 -8.20 -4.37
C CYS A 56 -3.88 -7.91 -4.74
N ARG A 57 -3.66 -6.97 -5.67
CA ARG A 57 -2.32 -6.63 -6.18
C ARG A 57 -2.00 -5.15 -6.10
N HIS A 58 -2.93 -4.34 -5.62
CA HIS A 58 -2.78 -2.88 -5.50
C HIS A 58 -3.07 -2.46 -4.08
N PHE A 59 -2.06 -1.87 -3.42
CA PHE A 59 -2.13 -1.49 -2.02
C PHE A 59 -1.71 -0.04 -1.83
N PHE A 60 -2.53 0.72 -1.11
CA PHE A 60 -2.25 2.11 -0.77
C PHE A 60 -1.84 2.23 0.69
N VAL A 61 -0.73 2.90 0.93
CA VAL A 61 -0.23 3.24 2.26
C VAL A 61 0.00 4.73 2.38
N ALA A 62 0.15 5.26 3.58
CA ALA A 62 0.35 6.69 3.78
C ALA A 62 1.78 7.11 3.49
N THR A 63 2.76 6.37 4.01
CA THR A 63 4.17 6.79 4.04
C THR A 63 5.09 5.82 3.32
N THR A 64 6.26 6.32 2.95
CA THR A 64 7.34 5.49 2.39
C THR A 64 7.76 4.39 3.37
N GLN A 65 7.79 4.70 4.67
CA GLN A 65 8.14 3.73 5.70
C GLN A 65 7.17 2.53 5.72
N GLU A 66 5.87 2.81 5.64
CA GLU A 66 4.85 1.75 5.54
C GLU A 66 5.03 0.91 4.28
N ALA A 67 5.34 1.55 3.15
CA ALA A 67 5.58 0.85 1.89
C ALA A 67 6.79 -0.09 1.97
N LEU A 68 7.88 0.36 2.58
CA LEU A 68 9.08 -0.46 2.77
C LEU A 68 8.81 -1.68 3.64
N GLU A 69 8.00 -1.53 4.67
CA GLU A 69 7.61 -2.64 5.55
C GLU A 69 6.89 -3.74 4.78
N ILE A 70 5.94 -3.37 3.94
CA ILE A 70 5.21 -4.32 3.09
C ILE A 70 6.13 -4.93 2.03
N ARG A 71 7.02 -4.14 1.44
CA ARG A 71 7.92 -4.61 0.38
C ARG A 71 8.88 -5.70 0.86
N LYS A 72 9.14 -5.82 2.16
CA LYS A 72 9.90 -6.93 2.73
C LYS A 72 9.26 -8.29 2.46
N LYS A 73 7.98 -8.36 2.17
CA LYS A 73 7.26 -9.60 1.80
C LYS A 73 7.64 -10.13 0.40
N ARG A 74 8.47 -9.42 -0.36
CA ARG A 74 8.96 -9.85 -1.69
C ARG A 74 7.84 -10.26 -2.64
N SER A 75 6.80 -9.44 -2.71
CA SER A 75 5.66 -9.69 -3.57
C SER A 75 5.75 -8.94 -4.90
N THR A 76 4.88 -9.30 -5.84
CA THR A 76 4.67 -8.56 -7.10
C THR A 76 3.61 -7.47 -6.96
N ALA A 77 3.19 -7.15 -5.75
CA ALA A 77 2.18 -6.14 -5.49
C ALA A 77 2.65 -4.74 -5.91
N ASN A 78 1.72 -3.95 -6.40
CA ASN A 78 1.92 -2.52 -6.62
C ASN A 78 1.61 -1.79 -5.30
N ILE A 79 2.57 -1.04 -4.80
CA ILE A 79 2.45 -0.32 -3.54
C ILE A 79 2.51 1.18 -3.82
N TYR A 80 1.47 1.89 -3.44
CA TYR A 80 1.30 3.32 -3.68
C TYR A 80 1.42 4.09 -2.37
N VAL A 81 2.19 5.19 -2.38
CA VAL A 81 2.38 6.05 -1.21
C VAL A 81 1.55 7.31 -1.36
N LEU A 82 0.54 7.48 -0.51
CA LEU A 82 -0.41 8.60 -0.58
C LEU A 82 0.22 9.96 -0.28
N ASN A 83 1.19 10.02 0.62
CA ASN A 83 1.85 11.27 1.01
C ASN A 83 2.80 11.82 -0.06
N GLY A 84 2.94 11.15 -1.19
CA GLY A 84 3.74 11.64 -2.31
C GLY A 84 5.24 11.45 -2.14
N LEU A 85 5.99 12.35 -2.76
CA LEU A 85 7.46 12.31 -2.78
C LEU A 85 8.05 13.17 -1.68
N GLU A 86 9.04 12.61 -1.00
CA GLU A 86 9.96 13.37 -0.15
C GLU A 86 11.30 13.47 -0.88
N SER A 87 11.85 14.70 -0.98
CA SER A 87 13.00 15.01 -1.82
C SER A 87 14.25 14.19 -1.55
N ASN A 88 14.45 13.75 -0.31
CA ASN A 88 15.59 12.92 0.12
C ASN A 88 15.37 11.41 -0.10
N ASN A 89 14.17 10.98 -0.55
CA ASN A 89 13.82 9.57 -0.66
C ASN A 89 13.57 9.09 -2.09
N ILE A 90 13.91 9.89 -3.11
CA ILE A 90 13.60 9.60 -4.51
C ILE A 90 14.15 8.24 -4.96
N SER A 91 15.40 7.94 -4.61
CA SER A 91 16.04 6.68 -5.00
C SER A 91 15.36 5.45 -4.41
N ILE A 92 14.70 5.59 -3.26
CA ILE A 92 13.98 4.51 -2.58
C ILE A 92 12.79 4.06 -3.41
N PHE A 93 12.06 4.99 -4.03
CA PHE A 93 10.90 4.67 -4.86
C PHE A 93 11.28 3.79 -6.05
N ASN A 94 12.39 4.09 -6.70
CA ASN A 94 12.86 3.28 -7.81
C ASN A 94 13.45 1.94 -7.34
N LYS A 95 14.31 1.98 -6.34
CA LYS A 95 15.00 0.79 -5.83
C LYS A 95 14.02 -0.28 -5.31
N HIS A 96 12.95 0.14 -4.65
CA HIS A 96 11.97 -0.77 -4.05
C HIS A 96 10.66 -0.87 -4.83
N GLU A 97 10.64 -0.31 -6.05
CA GLU A 97 9.46 -0.33 -6.94
C GLU A 97 8.19 0.19 -6.25
N ILE A 98 8.33 1.29 -5.51
CA ILE A 98 7.23 1.99 -4.84
C ILE A 98 6.72 3.09 -5.75
N ILE A 99 5.41 3.31 -5.78
CA ILE A 99 4.77 4.27 -6.66
C ILE A 99 4.27 5.46 -5.83
N PRO A 100 4.82 6.66 -6.02
CA PRO A 100 4.31 7.83 -5.32
C PRO A 100 3.00 8.31 -5.95
N ILE A 101 2.07 8.76 -5.11
CA ILE A 101 0.90 9.52 -5.53
C ILE A 101 1.30 10.99 -5.53
N LEU A 102 1.15 11.66 -6.67
CA LEU A 102 1.53 13.05 -6.81
C LEU A 102 0.35 13.94 -6.40
N ASN A 103 0.55 14.78 -5.39
CA ASN A 103 -0.52 15.53 -4.74
C ASN A 103 -0.66 16.96 -5.25
N ASP A 104 0.38 17.52 -5.88
CA ASP A 104 0.34 18.89 -6.40
C ASP A 104 1.19 19.05 -7.66
N ILE A 105 1.09 20.22 -8.29
CA ILE A 105 1.81 20.51 -9.53
C ILE A 105 3.34 20.59 -9.32
N LYS A 106 3.80 20.93 -8.13
CA LYS A 106 5.23 20.98 -7.83
C LYS A 106 5.84 19.59 -7.82
N GLU A 107 5.14 18.62 -7.24
CA GLU A 107 5.54 17.22 -7.30
C GLU A 107 5.54 16.70 -8.73
N CYS A 108 4.54 17.03 -9.54
CA CYS A 108 4.48 16.65 -10.95
C CYS A 108 5.69 17.20 -11.73
N ASN A 109 6.00 18.48 -11.56
CA ASN A 109 7.14 19.12 -12.21
C ASN A 109 8.47 18.51 -11.76
N PHE A 110 8.57 18.16 -10.47
CA PHE A 110 9.74 17.52 -9.92
C PHE A 110 9.95 16.13 -10.54
N VAL A 111 8.90 15.33 -10.68
CA VAL A 111 8.95 14.02 -11.33
C VAL A 111 9.38 14.14 -12.78
N LEU A 112 8.82 15.09 -13.54
CA LEU A 112 9.18 15.31 -14.93
C LEU A 112 10.67 15.62 -15.10
N LYS A 113 11.26 16.36 -14.17
CA LYS A 113 12.70 16.69 -14.19
C LYS A 113 13.59 15.51 -13.75
N ASN A 114 13.07 14.58 -13.00
CA ASN A 114 13.82 13.48 -12.37
C ASN A 114 13.29 12.10 -12.75
N ILE A 115 12.60 11.98 -13.88
CA ILE A 115 11.88 10.75 -14.25
C ILE A 115 12.81 9.53 -14.34
N ALA A 116 14.05 9.72 -14.77
CA ALA A 116 15.04 8.65 -14.85
C ALA A 116 15.41 8.07 -13.45
N LYS A 117 15.21 8.86 -12.38
CA LYS A 117 15.49 8.46 -10.99
C LYS A 117 14.29 7.81 -10.30
N ILE A 118 13.09 8.14 -10.72
CA ILE A 118 11.84 7.74 -10.05
C ILE A 118 11.20 6.52 -10.70
N GLY A 119 11.32 6.38 -12.03
CA GLY A 119 10.77 5.26 -12.78
C GLY A 119 9.26 5.36 -12.99
N ARG A 120 8.46 5.20 -11.91
CA ARG A 120 6.99 5.23 -12.00
C ARG A 120 6.39 6.21 -11.00
N ALA A 121 5.27 6.84 -11.40
CA ALA A 121 4.47 7.68 -10.52
C ALA A 121 2.99 7.61 -10.93
N HIS A 122 2.10 7.89 -9.98
CA HIS A 122 0.66 7.98 -10.23
C HIS A 122 0.14 9.34 -9.77
N VAL A 123 -0.71 9.92 -10.57
CA VAL A 123 -1.32 11.23 -10.30
C VAL A 123 -2.73 11.06 -9.77
#